data_3278d12061961cff2eb61ff0eef24598
#
_entry.id   3278d12061961cff2eb61ff0eef24598
#
_cell.length_a   1.000
_cell.length_b   1.000
_cell.length_c   1.000
_cell.angle_alpha   90.00
_cell.angle_beta   90.00
_cell.angle_gamma   90.00
#
_symmetry.space_group_name_H-M   'P 1'
#
loop_
_entity.id
_entity.type
_entity.pdbx_description
1 polymer ?
#
loop_
_entity_poly.entity_id
_entity_poly.type
_entity_poly.pdbx_seq_one_letter_code
_entity_poly.pdbx_strand_id
1 'polypeptide(L)'
;MIVAVEGIDGAGKNTLVTALKERFGAETLAFPRYETSVHAQLAQDALHGGMGDLTDSAFGMATMFALDRHGAKELLDGFAGHRDRIIILDRYVASNAAYTSARTGDAAAVKWVHDLEFGKLGLPKPDLQVLVDTTPDVARERAEAREEQDATRTRDRYERDVALQVATFQAYAELAEQNWVSRWLPTADPAVIMQAVNELAQQ
;
A
#
# COMPACT_ATOMS: atom_id res chain seq x y z
N MET A 1 -11.20 3.06 -13.12
CA MET A 1 -11.25 2.13 -11.97
C MET A 1 -9.90 2.08 -11.31
N ILE A 2 -9.86 2.18 -9.99
CA ILE A 2 -8.63 2.11 -9.17
C ILE A 2 -8.69 0.83 -8.33
N VAL A 3 -7.70 -0.06 -8.53
CA VAL A 3 -7.55 -1.31 -7.76
C VAL A 3 -6.26 -1.19 -6.93
N ALA A 4 -6.37 -1.19 -5.61
CA ALA A 4 -5.21 -1.16 -4.72
C ALA A 4 -4.84 -2.56 -4.25
N VAL A 5 -3.57 -2.94 -4.37
CA VAL A 5 -3.01 -4.19 -3.86
C VAL A 5 -2.22 -3.88 -2.60
N GLU A 6 -2.66 -4.44 -1.48
CA GLU A 6 -2.20 -4.14 -0.13
C GLU A 6 -1.61 -5.39 0.55
N GLY A 7 -0.84 -5.19 1.59
CA GLY A 7 -0.22 -6.25 2.37
C GLY A 7 1.17 -5.87 2.87
N ILE A 8 1.71 -6.63 3.81
CA ILE A 8 3.03 -6.41 4.41
C ILE A 8 4.19 -6.60 3.41
N ASP A 9 5.40 -6.22 3.80
CA ASP A 9 6.58 -6.44 2.98
C ASP A 9 6.88 -7.94 2.85
N GLY A 10 7.27 -8.37 1.65
CA GLY A 10 7.45 -9.81 1.38
C GLY A 10 6.18 -10.58 1.02
N ALA A 11 4.98 -10.01 1.13
CA ALA A 11 3.73 -10.72 0.88
C ALA A 11 3.57 -11.24 -0.56
N GLY A 12 4.26 -10.67 -1.55
CA GLY A 12 4.15 -11.08 -2.96
C GLY A 12 3.31 -10.14 -3.82
N LYS A 13 3.04 -8.92 -3.35
CA LYS A 13 2.27 -7.90 -4.07
C LYS A 13 2.76 -7.66 -5.50
N ASN A 14 4.07 -7.48 -5.71
CA ASN A 14 4.64 -7.20 -7.02
C ASN A 14 4.33 -8.31 -8.05
N THR A 15 4.41 -9.59 -7.65
CA THR A 15 4.05 -10.73 -8.50
C THR A 15 2.58 -10.66 -8.91
N LEU A 16 1.70 -10.36 -7.96
CA LEU A 16 0.28 -10.21 -8.22
C LEU A 16 -0.02 -9.01 -9.13
N VAL A 17 0.58 -7.85 -8.85
CA VAL A 17 0.43 -6.63 -9.67
C VAL A 17 0.87 -6.90 -11.12
N THR A 18 1.99 -7.59 -11.32
CA THR A 18 2.47 -7.97 -12.66
C THR A 18 1.46 -8.86 -13.39
N ALA A 19 0.95 -9.90 -12.72
CA ALA A 19 -0.04 -10.80 -13.31
C ALA A 19 -1.35 -10.07 -13.68
N LEU A 20 -1.82 -9.17 -12.83
CA LEU A 20 -3.02 -8.38 -13.08
C LEU A 20 -2.79 -7.36 -14.21
N LYS A 21 -1.62 -6.70 -14.26
CA LYS A 21 -1.23 -5.80 -15.34
C LYS A 21 -1.32 -6.48 -16.69
N GLU A 22 -0.69 -7.65 -16.82
CA GLU A 22 -0.69 -8.43 -18.08
C GLU A 22 -2.10 -8.85 -18.48
N ARG A 23 -2.90 -9.25 -17.50
CA ARG A 23 -4.24 -9.78 -17.76
C ARG A 23 -5.24 -8.71 -18.17
N PHE A 24 -5.17 -7.53 -17.58
CA PHE A 24 -6.12 -6.43 -17.86
C PHE A 24 -5.58 -5.44 -18.89
N GLY A 25 -4.30 -5.50 -19.27
CA GLY A 25 -3.65 -4.41 -20.00
C GLY A 25 -3.66 -3.10 -19.19
N ALA A 26 -3.66 -3.21 -17.84
CA ALA A 26 -3.85 -2.08 -16.94
C ALA A 26 -2.58 -1.24 -16.81
N GLU A 27 -2.76 0.04 -16.50
CA GLU A 27 -1.67 0.88 -16.00
C GLU A 27 -1.32 0.47 -14.56
N THR A 28 -0.08 0.69 -14.15
CA THR A 28 0.38 0.36 -12.80
C THR A 28 1.14 1.52 -12.19
N LEU A 29 0.96 1.72 -10.88
CA LEU A 29 1.74 2.69 -10.11
C LEU A 29 2.06 2.08 -8.74
N ALA A 30 3.30 2.19 -8.31
CA ALA A 30 3.72 1.75 -6.99
C ALA A 30 3.93 2.94 -6.05
N PHE A 31 3.56 2.78 -4.81
CA PHE A 31 3.88 3.70 -3.72
C PHE A 31 4.73 3.01 -2.66
N PRO A 32 5.76 3.67 -2.12
CA PRO A 32 6.20 5.04 -2.42
C PRO A 32 6.90 5.17 -3.77
N ARG A 33 6.80 6.34 -4.41
CA ARG A 33 7.41 6.64 -5.72
C ARG A 33 8.84 7.17 -5.55
N TYR A 34 9.74 6.36 -5.06
CA TYR A 34 11.12 6.75 -4.73
C TYR A 34 11.90 7.39 -5.89
N GLU A 35 11.61 7.00 -7.12
CA GLU A 35 12.33 7.53 -8.30
C GLU A 35 11.89 8.94 -8.69
N THR A 36 10.66 9.34 -8.37
CA THR A 36 10.05 10.56 -8.92
C THR A 36 9.52 11.53 -7.88
N SER A 37 9.33 11.11 -6.64
CA SER A 37 8.73 11.92 -5.59
C SER A 37 9.76 12.31 -4.52
N VAL A 38 9.96 13.61 -4.37
CA VAL A 38 10.84 14.14 -3.31
C VAL A 38 10.35 13.74 -1.91
N HIS A 39 9.03 13.63 -1.71
CA HIS A 39 8.47 13.21 -0.42
C HIS A 39 8.78 11.75 -0.12
N ALA A 40 8.69 10.88 -1.14
CA ALA A 40 9.09 9.48 -0.99
C ALA A 40 10.59 9.34 -0.74
N GLN A 41 11.43 10.11 -1.42
CA GLN A 41 12.89 10.12 -1.20
C GLN A 41 13.25 10.53 0.22
N LEU A 42 12.64 11.61 0.74
CA LEU A 42 12.84 12.03 2.14
C LEU A 42 12.38 10.96 3.13
N ALA A 43 11.25 10.29 2.86
CA ALA A 43 10.81 9.16 3.68
C ALA A 43 11.81 7.99 3.61
N GLN A 44 12.36 7.69 2.44
CA GLN A 44 13.40 6.68 2.27
C GLN A 44 14.65 7.02 3.05
N ASP A 45 15.14 8.26 2.96
CA ASP A 45 16.29 8.73 3.73
C ASP A 45 16.05 8.60 5.24
N ALA A 46 14.84 8.92 5.71
CA ALA A 46 14.47 8.73 7.11
C ALA A 46 14.51 7.26 7.52
N LEU A 47 13.98 6.35 6.70
CA LEU A 47 13.99 4.89 6.96
C LEU A 47 15.41 4.31 7.00
N HIS A 48 16.36 4.96 6.34
CA HIS A 48 17.79 4.62 6.36
C HIS A 48 18.60 5.43 7.40
N GLY A 49 17.93 6.24 8.23
CA GLY A 49 18.56 6.99 9.34
C GLY A 49 19.12 8.36 8.95
N GLY A 50 18.85 8.85 7.75
CA GLY A 50 19.38 10.13 7.23
C GLY A 50 18.62 11.39 7.67
N MET A 51 17.45 11.28 8.30
CA MET A 51 16.55 12.39 8.60
C MET A 51 16.30 12.60 10.12
N GLY A 52 17.32 12.34 10.94
CA GLY A 52 17.25 12.55 12.39
C GLY A 52 16.13 11.75 13.04
N ASP A 53 15.24 12.42 13.77
CA ASP A 53 14.14 11.82 14.51
C ASP A 53 12.84 11.65 13.70
N LEU A 54 12.83 12.00 12.39
CA LEU A 54 11.63 11.91 11.56
C LEU A 54 11.05 10.49 11.56
N THR A 55 11.91 9.47 11.50
CA THR A 55 11.47 8.05 11.51
C THR A 55 10.74 7.69 12.80
N ASP A 56 11.03 8.34 13.91
CA ASP A 56 10.37 8.06 15.21
C ASP A 56 8.96 8.64 15.26
N SER A 57 8.67 9.66 14.44
CA SER A 57 7.33 10.23 14.30
C SER A 57 6.46 9.40 13.37
N ALA A 58 5.50 8.63 13.92
CA ALA A 58 4.55 7.88 13.10
C ALA A 58 3.76 8.78 12.16
N PHE A 59 3.24 9.90 12.67
CA PHE A 59 2.48 10.87 11.87
C PHE A 59 3.35 11.67 10.89
N GLY A 60 4.62 11.94 11.24
CA GLY A 60 5.59 12.57 10.34
C GLY A 60 5.82 11.71 9.10
N MET A 61 6.14 10.43 9.30
CA MET A 61 6.31 9.47 8.20
C MET A 61 5.03 9.28 7.40
N ALA A 62 3.88 9.15 8.07
CA ALA A 62 2.58 9.05 7.41
C ALA A 62 2.28 10.26 6.52
N THR A 63 2.67 11.46 6.96
CA THR A 63 2.51 12.69 6.17
C THR A 63 3.39 12.66 4.91
N MET A 64 4.64 12.21 5.00
CA MET A 64 5.52 12.09 3.83
C MET A 64 4.93 11.17 2.77
N PHE A 65 4.44 9.99 3.18
CA PHE A 65 3.78 9.05 2.28
C PHE A 65 2.45 9.57 1.73
N ALA A 66 1.69 10.34 2.50
CA ALA A 66 0.46 10.98 2.04
C ALA A 66 0.74 12.04 0.96
N LEU A 67 1.78 12.86 1.15
CA LEU A 67 2.20 13.87 0.18
C LEU A 67 2.77 13.23 -1.09
N ASP A 68 3.45 12.10 -0.98
CA ASP A 68 3.86 11.33 -2.16
C ASP A 68 2.64 10.90 -2.99
N ARG A 69 1.61 10.30 -2.37
CA ARG A 69 0.36 9.95 -3.08
C ARG A 69 -0.36 11.15 -3.64
N HIS A 70 -0.40 12.25 -2.91
CA HIS A 70 -0.99 13.50 -3.39
C HIS A 70 -0.28 14.03 -4.65
N GLY A 71 1.03 13.86 -4.75
CA GLY A 71 1.77 14.21 -5.97
C GLY A 71 1.38 13.39 -7.21
N ALA A 72 0.65 12.28 -7.05
CA ALA A 72 0.09 11.49 -8.14
C ALA A 72 -1.42 11.72 -8.36
N LYS A 73 -2.04 12.66 -7.59
CA LYS A 73 -3.49 12.84 -7.58
C LYS A 73 -4.09 13.08 -8.96
N GLU A 74 -3.49 13.95 -9.76
CA GLU A 74 -3.98 14.26 -11.11
C GLU A 74 -4.05 13.01 -12.00
N LEU A 75 -3.01 12.16 -11.94
CA LEU A 75 -3.01 10.88 -12.64
C LEU A 75 -4.15 9.98 -12.13
N LEU A 76 -4.29 9.85 -10.82
CA LEU A 76 -5.30 8.97 -10.21
C LEU A 76 -6.73 9.44 -10.49
N ASP A 77 -6.97 10.75 -10.50
CA ASP A 77 -8.27 11.33 -10.85
C ASP A 77 -8.70 10.95 -12.28
N GLY A 78 -7.74 10.72 -13.19
CA GLY A 78 -8.02 10.25 -14.55
C GLY A 78 -8.54 8.79 -14.63
N PHE A 79 -8.53 8.05 -13.51
CA PHE A 79 -9.08 6.69 -13.42
C PHE A 79 -10.32 6.60 -12.52
N ALA A 80 -10.50 7.57 -11.63
CA ALA A 80 -11.62 7.59 -10.70
C ALA A 80 -12.96 7.70 -11.44
N GLY A 81 -13.88 6.79 -11.13
CA GLY A 81 -15.21 6.75 -11.78
C GLY A 81 -15.23 6.23 -13.22
N HIS A 82 -14.07 5.93 -13.82
CA HIS A 82 -14.01 5.30 -15.14
C HIS A 82 -14.06 3.77 -15.02
N ARG A 83 -14.82 3.11 -15.89
CA ARG A 83 -14.97 1.64 -15.89
C ARG A 83 -14.15 0.96 -16.99
N ASP A 84 -13.81 1.70 -18.02
CA ASP A 84 -13.06 1.27 -19.22
C ASP A 84 -11.53 1.39 -19.06
N ARG A 85 -11.06 2.10 -18.03
CA ARG A 85 -9.65 2.28 -17.72
C ARG A 85 -9.35 1.77 -16.33
N ILE A 86 -8.31 0.94 -16.20
CA ILE A 86 -7.92 0.34 -14.93
C ILE A 86 -6.48 0.76 -14.60
N ILE A 87 -6.29 1.23 -13.37
CA ILE A 87 -4.95 1.36 -12.77
C ILE A 87 -4.85 0.45 -11.56
N ILE A 88 -3.74 -0.28 -11.47
CA ILE A 88 -3.42 -1.16 -10.34
C ILE A 88 -2.32 -0.50 -9.53
N LEU A 89 -2.59 -0.27 -8.26
CA LEU A 89 -1.67 0.37 -7.33
C LEU A 89 -0.98 -0.70 -6.46
N ASP A 90 0.36 -0.76 -6.47
CA ASP A 90 1.11 -1.48 -5.44
C ASP A 90 1.21 -0.57 -4.22
N ARG A 91 0.42 -0.84 -3.21
CA ARG A 91 0.11 0.00 -2.04
C ARG A 91 -0.69 1.26 -2.38
N TYR A 92 -1.53 1.64 -1.43
CA TYR A 92 -2.24 2.92 -1.46
C TYR A 92 -2.46 3.45 -0.05
N VAL A 93 -3.58 4.13 0.21
CA VAL A 93 -3.86 4.79 1.49
C VAL A 93 -3.99 3.79 2.64
N ALA A 94 -4.48 2.58 2.39
CA ALA A 94 -4.60 1.55 3.42
C ALA A 94 -3.25 1.12 3.98
N SER A 95 -2.18 1.12 3.17
CA SER A 95 -0.81 0.95 3.69
C SER A 95 -0.48 1.98 4.78
N ASN A 96 -0.80 3.25 4.53
CA ASN A 96 -0.52 4.31 5.50
C ASN A 96 -1.36 4.14 6.77
N ALA A 97 -2.64 3.78 6.63
CA ALA A 97 -3.52 3.52 7.77
C ALA A 97 -3.03 2.34 8.62
N ALA A 98 -2.67 1.22 7.99
CA ALA A 98 -2.19 0.03 8.69
C ALA A 98 -0.87 0.27 9.44
N TYR A 99 0.14 0.82 8.74
CA TYR A 99 1.45 1.09 9.36
C TYR A 99 1.38 2.15 10.46
N THR A 100 0.57 3.22 10.27
CA THR A 100 0.45 4.27 11.29
C THR A 100 -0.28 3.75 12.53
N SER A 101 -1.36 3.00 12.36
CA SER A 101 -2.07 2.35 13.46
C SER A 101 -1.17 1.36 14.22
N ALA A 102 -0.45 0.50 13.51
CA ALA A 102 0.50 -0.45 14.10
C ALA A 102 1.61 0.25 14.91
N ARG A 103 2.14 1.36 14.41
CA ARG A 103 3.22 2.11 15.07
C ARG A 103 2.75 2.90 16.29
N THR A 104 1.55 3.42 16.26
CA THR A 104 1.00 4.20 17.37
C THR A 104 0.32 3.33 18.43
N GLY A 105 -0.08 2.12 18.06
CA GLY A 105 -0.95 1.28 18.90
C GLY A 105 -2.34 1.90 19.10
N ASP A 106 -2.75 2.84 18.25
CA ASP A 106 -4.00 3.59 18.36
C ASP A 106 -4.83 3.49 17.08
N ALA A 107 -6.00 2.86 17.17
CA ALA A 107 -6.95 2.75 16.06
C ALA A 107 -7.45 4.11 15.54
N ALA A 108 -7.38 5.19 16.35
CA ALA A 108 -7.72 6.53 15.90
C ALA A 108 -6.80 7.04 14.77
N ALA A 109 -5.59 6.48 14.64
CA ALA A 109 -4.68 6.78 13.53
C ALA A 109 -5.28 6.43 12.16
N VAL A 110 -6.10 5.39 12.08
CA VAL A 110 -6.83 5.01 10.84
C VAL A 110 -7.75 6.14 10.38
N LYS A 111 -8.51 6.71 11.32
CA LYS A 111 -9.37 7.86 11.02
C LYS A 111 -8.55 9.09 10.63
N TRP A 112 -7.44 9.34 11.31
CA TRP A 112 -6.58 10.46 10.99
C TRP A 112 -6.02 10.36 9.56
N VAL A 113 -5.56 9.18 9.13
CA VAL A 113 -5.09 8.95 7.75
C VAL A 113 -6.23 9.15 6.76
N HIS A 114 -7.43 8.62 7.05
CA HIS A 114 -8.61 8.82 6.20
C HIS A 114 -8.91 10.32 6.00
N ASP A 115 -8.96 11.09 7.09
CA ASP A 115 -9.30 12.51 7.05
C ASP A 115 -8.20 13.34 6.38
N LEU A 116 -6.93 12.92 6.49
CA LEU A 116 -5.83 13.55 5.79
C LEU A 116 -5.91 13.28 4.28
N GLU A 117 -5.92 12.01 3.88
CA GLU A 117 -5.70 11.64 2.49
C GLU A 117 -6.95 11.76 1.64
N PHE A 118 -8.08 11.23 2.07
CA PHE A 118 -9.34 11.38 1.34
C PHE A 118 -10.04 12.71 1.62
N GLY A 119 -9.87 13.26 2.83
CA GLY A 119 -10.48 14.52 3.23
C GLY A 119 -9.69 15.73 2.75
N LYS A 120 -8.54 16.01 3.38
CA LYS A 120 -7.78 17.25 3.12
C LYS A 120 -7.04 17.24 1.79
N LEU A 121 -6.41 16.11 1.42
CA LEU A 121 -5.67 15.98 0.18
C LEU A 121 -6.56 15.60 -1.01
N GLY A 122 -7.77 15.13 -0.75
CA GLY A 122 -8.77 14.84 -1.78
C GLY A 122 -8.37 13.72 -2.73
N LEU A 123 -7.63 12.72 -2.25
CA LEU A 123 -7.28 11.56 -3.07
C LEU A 123 -8.53 10.76 -3.45
N PRO A 124 -8.59 10.18 -4.65
CA PRO A 124 -9.71 9.33 -5.04
C PRO A 124 -9.72 8.03 -4.23
N LYS A 125 -10.91 7.57 -3.86
CA LYS A 125 -11.07 6.28 -3.18
C LYS A 125 -10.86 5.14 -4.18
N PRO A 126 -10.21 4.03 -3.77
CA PRO A 126 -10.11 2.86 -4.63
C PRO A 126 -11.49 2.19 -4.80
N ASP A 127 -11.75 1.62 -5.97
CA ASP A 127 -12.96 0.85 -6.23
C ASP A 127 -12.89 -0.55 -5.60
N LEU A 128 -11.67 -1.12 -5.53
CA LEU A 128 -11.38 -2.42 -4.93
C LEU A 128 -10.04 -2.38 -4.21
N GLN A 129 -9.98 -3.00 -3.05
CA GLN A 129 -8.74 -3.23 -2.31
C GLN A 129 -8.50 -4.74 -2.19
N VAL A 130 -7.33 -5.19 -2.59
CA VAL A 130 -6.92 -6.59 -2.56
C VAL A 130 -5.88 -6.75 -1.46
N LEU A 131 -6.19 -7.56 -0.45
CA LEU A 131 -5.23 -7.90 0.60
C LEU A 131 -4.51 -9.20 0.22
N VAL A 132 -3.19 -9.08 0.01
CA VAL A 132 -2.32 -10.27 -0.08
C VAL A 132 -2.01 -10.71 1.35
N ASP A 133 -2.79 -11.64 1.87
CA ASP A 133 -2.83 -12.08 3.27
C ASP A 133 -1.73 -13.10 3.63
N THR A 134 -0.58 -12.98 3.01
CA THR A 134 0.60 -13.79 3.35
C THR A 134 1.01 -13.55 4.80
N THR A 135 1.17 -14.62 5.56
CA THR A 135 1.54 -14.52 6.99
C THR A 135 2.91 -13.86 7.19
N PRO A 136 3.14 -13.17 8.32
CA PRO A 136 4.40 -12.49 8.58
C PRO A 136 5.64 -13.39 8.50
N ASP A 137 5.54 -14.65 8.92
CA ASP A 137 6.66 -15.59 8.85
C ASP A 137 7.06 -15.91 7.40
N VAL A 138 6.09 -16.23 6.55
CA VAL A 138 6.34 -16.50 5.12
C VAL A 138 6.83 -15.24 4.40
N ALA A 139 6.28 -14.09 4.74
CA ALA A 139 6.68 -12.82 4.15
C ALA A 139 8.14 -12.46 4.53
N ARG A 140 8.53 -12.70 5.79
CA ARG A 140 9.89 -12.52 6.29
C ARG A 140 10.88 -13.42 5.56
N GLU A 141 10.61 -14.73 5.46
CA GLU A 141 11.48 -15.67 4.75
C GLU A 141 11.71 -15.23 3.30
N ARG A 142 10.67 -14.77 2.62
CA ARG A 142 10.79 -14.25 1.24
C ARG A 142 11.59 -12.96 1.16
N ALA A 143 11.47 -12.07 2.15
CA ALA A 143 12.24 -10.81 2.19
C ALA A 143 13.72 -11.08 2.46
N GLU A 144 14.04 -12.00 3.37
CA GLU A 144 15.41 -12.45 3.68
C GLU A 144 16.07 -13.10 2.46
N ALA A 145 15.39 -14.04 1.80
CA ALA A 145 15.91 -14.68 0.60
C ALA A 145 16.17 -13.69 -0.55
N ARG A 146 15.39 -12.61 -0.67
CA ARG A 146 15.63 -11.55 -1.67
C ARG A 146 16.84 -10.69 -1.32
N GLU A 147 17.03 -10.33 -0.06
CA GLU A 147 18.21 -9.57 0.41
C GLU A 147 19.49 -10.36 0.18
N GLU A 148 19.47 -11.68 0.38
CA GLU A 148 20.61 -12.57 0.08
C GLU A 148 20.94 -12.66 -1.43
N GLN A 149 19.93 -12.61 -2.28
CA GLN A 149 20.12 -12.68 -3.74
C GLN A 149 20.53 -11.36 -4.37
N ASP A 150 20.17 -10.23 -3.77
CA ASP A 150 20.44 -8.89 -4.28
C ASP A 150 20.87 -7.96 -3.13
N ALA A 151 22.15 -7.82 -2.93
CA ALA A 151 22.75 -6.97 -1.90
C ALA A 151 22.44 -5.47 -2.06
N THR A 152 21.91 -5.04 -3.21
CA THR A 152 21.45 -3.65 -3.42
C THR A 152 20.08 -3.38 -2.81
N ARG A 153 19.34 -4.43 -2.47
CA ARG A 153 18.00 -4.38 -1.84
C ARG A 153 18.08 -4.61 -0.34
N THR A 154 18.75 -3.71 0.37
CA THR A 154 18.77 -3.77 1.85
C THR A 154 17.41 -3.45 2.42
N ARG A 155 16.93 -4.28 3.34
CA ARG A 155 15.69 -4.02 4.09
C ARG A 155 15.83 -2.74 4.91
N ASP A 156 14.80 -1.90 4.89
CA ASP A 156 14.73 -0.69 5.67
C ASP A 156 14.36 -0.96 7.16
N ARG A 157 14.22 0.11 7.95
CA ARG A 157 13.90 0.00 9.38
C ARG A 157 12.55 -0.68 9.63
N TYR A 158 11.54 -0.42 8.79
CA TYR A 158 10.20 -1.00 8.96
C TYR A 158 10.17 -2.48 8.54
N GLU A 159 10.86 -2.83 7.48
CA GLU A 159 10.97 -4.21 7.01
C GLU A 159 11.72 -5.12 8.00
N ARG A 160 12.66 -4.55 8.76
CA ARG A 160 13.44 -5.28 9.78
C ARG A 160 12.71 -5.44 11.11
N ASP A 161 11.72 -4.63 11.39
CA ASP A 161 10.96 -4.67 12.64
C ASP A 161 9.86 -5.73 12.57
N VAL A 162 10.17 -6.92 13.09
CA VAL A 162 9.25 -8.07 13.09
C VAL A 162 7.96 -7.76 13.85
N ALA A 163 8.05 -7.04 14.97
CA ALA A 163 6.86 -6.69 15.76
C ALA A 163 5.94 -5.74 14.98
N LEU A 164 6.54 -4.77 14.28
CA LEU A 164 5.79 -3.87 13.41
C LEU A 164 5.14 -4.62 12.25
N GLN A 165 5.83 -5.56 11.60
CA GLN A 165 5.25 -6.34 10.49
C GLN A 165 4.05 -7.19 10.96
N VAL A 166 4.13 -7.81 12.15
CA VAL A 166 3.01 -8.56 12.75
C VAL A 166 1.83 -7.62 13.09
N ALA A 167 2.10 -6.49 13.73
CA ALA A 167 1.05 -5.51 14.07
C ALA A 167 0.40 -4.92 12.80
N THR A 168 1.20 -4.64 11.76
CA THR A 168 0.69 -4.15 10.47
C THR A 168 -0.17 -5.18 9.76
N PHE A 169 0.21 -6.47 9.80
CA PHE A 169 -0.60 -7.55 9.27
C PHE A 169 -1.97 -7.62 9.94
N GLN A 170 -2.02 -7.51 11.27
CA GLN A 170 -3.27 -7.46 12.04
C GLN A 170 -4.12 -6.23 11.66
N ALA A 171 -3.49 -5.06 11.56
CA ALA A 171 -4.18 -3.85 11.16
C ALA A 171 -4.78 -3.96 9.75
N TYR A 172 -4.09 -4.57 8.80
CA TYR A 172 -4.66 -4.85 7.47
C TYR A 172 -5.86 -5.79 7.53
N ALA A 173 -5.79 -6.85 8.34
CA ALA A 173 -6.90 -7.77 8.51
C ALA A 173 -8.16 -7.06 9.04
N GLU A 174 -7.99 -6.18 10.04
CA GLU A 174 -9.08 -5.37 10.58
C GLU A 174 -9.68 -4.40 9.54
N LEU A 175 -8.85 -3.74 8.74
CA LEU A 175 -9.30 -2.87 7.65
C LEU A 175 -10.10 -3.66 6.61
N ALA A 176 -9.63 -4.85 6.24
CA ALA A 176 -10.28 -5.71 5.28
C ALA A 176 -11.64 -6.24 5.80
N GLU A 177 -11.70 -6.68 7.06
CA GLU A 177 -12.91 -7.17 7.70
C GLU A 177 -14.00 -6.09 7.76
N GLN A 178 -13.61 -4.84 8.01
CA GLN A 178 -14.51 -3.69 8.06
C GLN A 178 -14.89 -3.14 6.67
N ASN A 179 -14.33 -3.66 5.58
CA ASN A 179 -14.42 -3.07 4.24
C ASN A 179 -14.09 -1.56 4.25
N TRP A 180 -13.00 -1.21 4.96
CA TRP A 180 -12.61 0.18 5.15
C TRP A 180 -12.45 0.92 3.82
N VAL A 181 -13.21 2.00 3.62
CA VAL A 181 -13.25 2.88 2.45
C VAL A 181 -13.99 2.27 1.25
N SER A 182 -13.72 1.03 0.88
CA SER A 182 -14.35 0.33 -0.25
C SER A 182 -14.32 -1.19 -0.04
N ARG A 183 -14.81 -1.95 -1.04
CA ARG A 183 -14.77 -3.42 -0.99
C ARG A 183 -13.35 -3.94 -0.85
N TRP A 184 -13.15 -4.91 0.06
CA TRP A 184 -11.92 -5.66 0.21
C TRP A 184 -12.05 -7.09 -0.30
N LEU A 185 -10.92 -7.63 -0.77
CA LEU A 185 -10.81 -9.00 -1.26
C LEU A 185 -9.52 -9.62 -0.71
N PRO A 186 -9.59 -10.36 0.42
CA PRO A 186 -8.43 -11.07 0.96
C PRO A 186 -8.12 -12.29 0.09
N THR A 187 -7.20 -12.16 -0.86
CA THR A 187 -6.78 -13.23 -1.76
C THR A 187 -5.51 -12.85 -2.52
N ALA A 188 -4.72 -13.86 -2.88
CA ALA A 188 -3.62 -13.74 -3.82
C ALA A 188 -3.92 -14.41 -5.18
N ASP A 189 -5.15 -14.92 -5.37
CA ASP A 189 -5.55 -15.58 -6.62
C ASP A 189 -5.98 -14.56 -7.69
N PRO A 190 -5.21 -14.39 -8.77
CA PRO A 190 -5.55 -13.48 -9.84
C PRO A 190 -6.93 -13.74 -10.48
N ALA A 191 -7.37 -15.00 -10.53
CA ALA A 191 -8.66 -15.34 -11.15
C ALA A 191 -9.85 -14.78 -10.35
N VAL A 192 -9.78 -14.86 -9.02
CA VAL A 192 -10.79 -14.31 -8.11
C VAL A 192 -10.84 -12.78 -8.21
N ILE A 193 -9.67 -12.14 -8.28
CA ILE A 193 -9.57 -10.68 -8.43
C ILE A 193 -10.14 -10.23 -9.77
N MET A 194 -9.82 -10.97 -10.84
CA MET A 194 -10.35 -10.69 -12.18
C MET A 194 -11.87 -10.74 -12.23
N GLN A 195 -12.47 -11.74 -11.60
CA GLN A 195 -13.92 -11.83 -11.51
C GLN A 195 -14.51 -10.59 -10.81
N ALA A 196 -13.96 -10.20 -9.67
CA ALA A 196 -14.42 -9.04 -8.92
C ALA A 196 -14.28 -7.72 -9.72
N VAL A 197 -13.16 -7.54 -10.44
CA VAL A 197 -12.94 -6.37 -11.31
C VAL A 197 -13.94 -6.34 -12.46
N ASN A 198 -14.21 -7.49 -13.11
CA ASN A 198 -15.20 -7.58 -14.18
C ASN A 198 -16.62 -7.28 -13.68
N GLU A 199 -16.97 -7.74 -12.47
CA GLU A 199 -18.26 -7.42 -11.84
C GLU A 199 -18.41 -5.90 -11.61
N LEU A 200 -17.35 -5.23 -11.16
CA LEU A 200 -17.33 -3.78 -10.95
C LEU A 200 -17.38 -2.99 -12.27
N ALA A 201 -16.79 -3.51 -13.34
CA ALA A 201 -16.82 -2.87 -14.64
C ALA A 201 -18.21 -2.90 -15.31
N GLN A 202 -19.11 -3.80 -14.86
CA GLN A 202 -20.47 -3.95 -15.39
C GLN A 202 -21.52 -3.15 -14.61
N GLN A 203 -21.17 -2.57 -13.48
CA GLN A 203 -22.04 -1.73 -12.65
C GLN A 203 -22.01 -0.25 -13.09
#